data_ba95de7d4bc270d298325598d143c52d
#
_entry.id   ba95de7d4bc270d298325598d143c52d
#
_cell.length_a   1.000
_cell.length_b   1.000
_cell.length_c   1.000
_cell.angle_alpha   90.00
_cell.angle_beta   90.00
_cell.angle_gamma   90.00
#
_symmetry.space_group_name_H-M   'P 1'
#
loop_
_entity.id
_entity.type
_entity.pdbx_description
1 polymer ?
#
loop_
_entity_poly.entity_id
_entity_poly.type
_entity_poly.pdbx_seq_one_letter_code
_entity_poly.pdbx_strand_id
1 'polypeptide(L)'
;MISRFSRMLIKQFGWVWMALLFLPASMYGQSDSALNLKGAFDFHVHQGPDSVDRAIDADDLARLAKKMGMRGMVMKNHWEDTAALAYMVRKEVPGIELFGGITQDLAVGGINLEAVKHMVAMKGGWGRIVWLPTFDAENAVKYAKGTGPFVRVSENGHLLPDVLQLIDFIAQHHDVVLETGHISAEEGDLVVHEAHQRGVTHIVVTHAMAAPVRMTIPQMQAAAQDGAFIEFVYGATLGTNPVVSISEYAKAIRAVGPKSCLVATDFGAVQKPPEPQRPLEPQGFLDFMTALNKEGISVADINLMTKTNPALALGLKP
;
A
#
# COMPACT_ATOMS: atom_id res chain seq x y z
N MET A 1 87.60 -38.03 31.93
CA MET A 1 88.76 -37.12 32.00
C MET A 1 88.28 -35.74 31.51
N ILE A 2 88.29 -34.76 32.44
CA ILE A 2 88.71 -33.35 32.28
C ILE A 2 88.12 -32.59 31.04
N SER A 3 87.55 -31.42 31.12
CA SER A 3 87.47 -30.32 32.02
C SER A 3 86.68 -29.12 31.40
N ARG A 4 86.15 -28.30 32.27
CA ARG A 4 86.08 -26.86 32.35
C ARG A 4 85.17 -26.03 31.37
N PHE A 5 84.19 -25.43 31.97
CA PHE A 5 83.83 -24.02 32.11
C PHE A 5 84.06 -23.07 30.92
N SER A 6 83.02 -22.43 30.53
CA SER A 6 82.99 -20.95 30.49
C SER A 6 81.56 -20.42 30.42
N ARG A 7 81.25 -19.52 31.35
CA ARG A 7 80.01 -18.70 31.35
C ARG A 7 80.09 -17.62 30.27
N MET A 8 79.01 -17.39 29.61
CA MET A 8 78.82 -16.11 28.90
C MET A 8 77.41 -15.65 28.98
N LEU A 9 77.19 -14.46 29.50
CA LEU A 9 75.91 -13.73 29.62
C LEU A 9 75.30 -13.53 28.26
N ILE A 10 74.03 -13.85 28.17
CA ILE A 10 73.21 -13.38 27.05
C ILE A 10 72.14 -12.45 27.55
N LYS A 11 72.20 -11.23 27.09
CA LYS A 11 71.29 -10.13 27.37
C LYS A 11 69.88 -10.49 26.87
N GLN A 12 68.90 -10.30 27.74
CA GLN A 12 67.49 -10.36 27.35
C GLN A 12 67.14 -9.16 26.45
N PHE A 13 66.81 -9.42 25.20
CA PHE A 13 66.08 -8.46 24.35
C PHE A 13 64.58 -8.82 24.40
N GLY A 14 63.83 -7.99 25.10
CA GLY A 14 62.37 -8.06 25.11
C GLY A 14 61.80 -7.67 23.76
N TRP A 15 61.08 -8.61 23.13
CA TRP A 15 60.24 -8.34 21.98
C TRP A 15 58.86 -7.91 22.47
N VAL A 16 58.58 -6.60 22.36
CA VAL A 16 57.24 -6.07 22.54
C VAL A 16 56.43 -6.39 21.28
N TRP A 17 55.51 -7.36 21.36
CA TRP A 17 54.53 -7.61 20.33
C TRP A 17 53.45 -6.55 20.47
N MET A 18 53.46 -5.55 19.57
CA MET A 18 52.39 -4.60 19.39
C MET A 18 51.26 -5.30 18.61
N ALA A 19 50.25 -5.82 19.32
CA ALA A 19 49.04 -6.37 18.71
C ALA A 19 48.25 -5.20 18.10
N LEU A 20 48.35 -5.04 16.81
CA LEU A 20 47.43 -4.20 16.02
C LEU A 20 46.06 -4.88 16.03
N LEU A 21 45.16 -4.39 16.90
CA LEU A 21 43.74 -4.69 16.85
C LEU A 21 43.16 -4.08 15.56
N PHE A 22 43.06 -4.89 14.51
CA PHE A 22 42.20 -4.58 13.39
C PHE A 22 40.73 -4.68 13.85
N LEU A 23 40.15 -3.54 14.23
CA LEU A 23 38.71 -3.41 14.34
C LEU A 23 38.14 -3.57 12.92
N PRO A 24 37.21 -4.50 12.68
CA PRO A 24 36.52 -4.52 11.40
C PRO A 24 35.77 -3.19 11.28
N ALA A 25 36.13 -2.41 10.28
CA ALA A 25 35.31 -1.29 9.86
C ALA A 25 33.92 -1.85 9.53
N SER A 26 32.97 -1.62 10.42
CA SER A 26 31.57 -1.88 10.13
C SER A 26 31.27 -1.11 8.86
N MET A 27 31.08 -1.83 7.75
CA MET A 27 30.45 -1.29 6.56
C MET A 27 28.99 -0.95 6.95
N TYR A 28 28.82 0.19 7.59
CA TYR A 28 27.52 0.85 7.55
C TYR A 28 27.28 1.16 6.09
N GLY A 29 26.43 0.35 5.47
CA GLY A 29 25.88 0.68 4.16
C GLY A 29 25.40 2.12 4.23
N GLN A 30 25.82 2.95 3.28
CA GLN A 30 25.25 4.28 3.10
C GLN A 30 23.73 4.08 3.03
N SER A 31 23.02 4.42 4.11
CA SER A 31 21.58 4.58 4.06
C SER A 31 21.36 5.66 3.00
N ASP A 32 20.63 5.32 1.94
CA ASP A 32 20.09 6.29 1.00
C ASP A 32 19.28 7.30 1.82
N SER A 33 19.93 8.37 2.27
CA SER A 33 19.35 9.34 3.21
C SER A 33 18.36 10.28 2.52
N ALA A 34 18.22 10.17 1.21
CA ALA A 34 17.30 10.97 0.39
C ALA A 34 16.08 10.16 -0.01
N LEU A 35 14.90 10.75 0.15
CA LEU A 35 13.65 10.20 -0.38
C LEU A 35 13.73 10.05 -1.90
N ASN A 36 13.33 8.90 -2.40
CA ASN A 36 13.28 8.61 -3.83
C ASN A 36 12.26 7.50 -4.13
N LEU A 37 11.85 7.43 -5.39
CA LEU A 37 10.87 6.45 -5.87
C LEU A 37 11.46 5.08 -6.25
N LYS A 38 12.78 4.91 -6.17
CA LYS A 38 13.40 3.63 -6.55
C LYS A 38 12.88 2.49 -5.68
N GLY A 39 12.23 1.53 -6.34
CA GLY A 39 11.60 0.39 -5.68
C GLY A 39 10.26 0.70 -5.00
N ALA A 40 9.75 1.93 -5.08
CA ALA A 40 8.46 2.31 -4.51
C ALA A 40 7.30 1.65 -5.28
N PHE A 41 6.21 1.41 -4.55
CA PHE A 41 5.00 0.79 -5.06
C PHE A 41 3.79 1.62 -4.61
N ASP A 42 3.08 2.25 -5.55
CA ASP A 42 1.83 2.93 -5.23
C ASP A 42 0.66 1.94 -5.22
N PHE A 43 0.02 1.81 -4.08
CA PHE A 43 -1.03 0.82 -3.87
C PHE A 43 -2.40 1.26 -4.39
N HIS A 44 -2.56 2.52 -4.84
CA HIS A 44 -3.84 3.07 -5.22
C HIS A 44 -3.70 4.19 -6.26
N VAL A 45 -3.83 3.84 -7.56
CA VAL A 45 -3.84 4.81 -8.64
C VAL A 45 -5.00 4.55 -9.61
N HIS A 46 -5.51 5.63 -10.20
CA HIS A 46 -6.53 5.59 -11.24
C HIS A 46 -5.92 6.02 -12.58
N GLN A 47 -6.34 5.40 -13.65
CA GLN A 47 -5.81 5.61 -15.00
C GLN A 47 -6.84 5.37 -16.08
N GLY A 48 -6.61 5.94 -17.25
CA GLY A 48 -7.34 5.57 -18.47
C GLY A 48 -6.86 4.22 -19.07
N PRO A 49 -7.71 3.58 -19.89
CA PRO A 49 -9.07 3.97 -20.17
C PRO A 49 -10.02 3.71 -19.00
N ASP A 50 -11.00 4.56 -18.83
CA ASP A 50 -12.07 4.46 -17.85
C ASP A 50 -13.35 5.08 -18.45
N SER A 51 -14.51 4.83 -17.85
CA SER A 51 -15.79 5.45 -18.23
C SER A 51 -15.89 6.94 -17.84
N VAL A 52 -14.89 7.45 -17.11
CA VAL A 52 -14.72 8.86 -16.76
C VAL A 52 -13.35 9.36 -17.20
N ASP A 53 -13.21 10.68 -17.37
CA ASP A 53 -11.95 11.29 -17.75
C ASP A 53 -10.87 11.04 -16.70
N ARG A 54 -9.73 10.49 -17.15
CA ARG A 54 -8.52 10.27 -16.35
C ARG A 54 -7.39 11.18 -16.81
N ALA A 55 -6.52 11.53 -15.88
CA ALA A 55 -5.42 12.47 -16.14
C ALA A 55 -4.32 11.88 -17.05
N ILE A 56 -4.23 10.55 -17.12
CA ILE A 56 -3.20 9.84 -17.88
C ILE A 56 -3.68 8.42 -18.22
N ASP A 57 -3.28 7.90 -19.37
CA ASP A 57 -3.53 6.51 -19.76
C ASP A 57 -2.56 5.54 -19.06
N ALA A 58 -3.00 4.31 -18.91
CA ALA A 58 -2.32 3.29 -18.12
C ALA A 58 -0.87 2.98 -18.58
N ASP A 59 -0.66 2.92 -19.90
CA ASP A 59 0.64 2.62 -20.48
C ASP A 59 1.62 3.80 -20.35
N ASP A 60 1.14 5.04 -20.50
CA ASP A 60 1.95 6.24 -20.29
C ASP A 60 2.30 6.41 -18.81
N LEU A 61 1.35 6.16 -17.91
CA LEU A 61 1.59 6.13 -16.47
C LEU A 61 2.65 5.09 -16.10
N ALA A 62 2.54 3.88 -16.63
CA ALA A 62 3.49 2.81 -16.40
C ALA A 62 4.91 3.15 -16.92
N ARG A 63 5.02 3.78 -18.11
CA ARG A 63 6.31 4.26 -18.65
C ARG A 63 6.91 5.33 -17.76
N LEU A 64 6.10 6.27 -17.27
CA LEU A 64 6.54 7.35 -16.39
C LEU A 64 7.02 6.79 -15.05
N ALA A 65 6.24 5.94 -14.39
CA ALA A 65 6.59 5.31 -13.12
C ALA A 65 7.88 4.48 -13.23
N LYS A 66 8.01 3.68 -14.29
CA LYS A 66 9.24 2.93 -14.58
C LYS A 66 10.44 3.86 -14.78
N LYS A 67 10.29 4.96 -15.53
CA LYS A 67 11.35 5.96 -15.74
C LYS A 67 11.81 6.58 -14.43
N MET A 68 10.92 6.78 -13.48
CA MET A 68 11.23 7.30 -12.14
C MET A 68 11.70 6.23 -11.16
N GLY A 69 11.84 4.98 -11.60
CA GLY A 69 12.43 3.88 -10.84
C GLY A 69 11.46 3.16 -9.92
N MET A 70 10.16 3.39 -10.02
CA MET A 70 9.17 2.66 -9.24
C MET A 70 9.19 1.17 -9.57
N ARG A 71 8.88 0.34 -8.57
CA ARG A 71 8.70 -1.10 -8.72
C ARG A 71 7.38 -1.43 -9.40
N GLY A 72 6.30 -0.78 -8.98
CA GLY A 72 4.98 -1.07 -9.52
C GLY A 72 3.86 -0.22 -8.97
N MET A 73 2.63 -0.59 -9.35
CA MET A 73 1.39 0.08 -8.94
C MET A 73 0.21 -0.89 -8.93
N VAL A 74 -0.79 -0.59 -8.10
CA VAL A 74 -2.13 -1.19 -8.16
C VAL A 74 -3.04 -0.26 -8.96
N MET A 75 -3.53 -0.76 -10.08
CA MET A 75 -4.40 -0.05 -11.02
C MET A 75 -5.85 -0.24 -10.60
N LYS A 76 -6.51 0.82 -10.19
CA LYS A 76 -7.88 0.80 -9.70
C LYS A 76 -8.81 1.65 -10.57
N ASN A 77 -9.94 1.07 -10.96
CA ASN A 77 -11.11 1.81 -11.45
C ASN A 77 -12.35 1.33 -10.67
N HIS A 78 -13.49 1.96 -10.89
CA HIS A 78 -14.67 1.71 -10.04
C HIS A 78 -15.72 0.82 -10.70
N TRP A 79 -15.77 0.77 -12.03
CA TRP A 79 -16.89 0.19 -12.76
C TRP A 79 -16.52 -0.99 -13.65
N GLU A 80 -15.26 -1.32 -13.77
CA GLU A 80 -14.74 -2.44 -14.55
C GLU A 80 -13.60 -3.17 -13.82
N ASP A 81 -13.29 -4.38 -14.31
CA ASP A 81 -12.12 -5.15 -13.93
C ASP A 81 -10.85 -4.59 -14.59
N THR A 82 -9.83 -4.30 -13.80
CA THR A 82 -8.54 -3.78 -14.27
C THR A 82 -7.47 -4.87 -14.42
N ALA A 83 -7.76 -6.15 -14.16
CA ALA A 83 -6.79 -7.23 -14.30
C ALA A 83 -6.34 -7.44 -15.75
N ALA A 84 -7.30 -7.34 -16.72
CA ALA A 84 -6.98 -7.41 -18.13
C ALA A 84 -6.12 -6.24 -18.59
N LEU A 85 -6.39 -5.03 -18.09
CA LEU A 85 -5.57 -3.85 -18.35
C LEU A 85 -4.15 -4.02 -17.81
N ALA A 86 -4.00 -4.45 -16.56
CA ALA A 86 -2.70 -4.75 -15.95
C ALA A 86 -1.92 -5.78 -16.78
N TYR A 87 -2.59 -6.84 -17.29
CA TYR A 87 -1.97 -7.83 -18.16
C TYR A 87 -1.44 -7.22 -19.46
N MET A 88 -2.22 -6.39 -20.12
CA MET A 88 -1.84 -5.77 -21.40
C MET A 88 -0.70 -4.76 -21.22
N VAL A 89 -0.81 -3.88 -20.22
CA VAL A 89 0.20 -2.85 -19.98
C VAL A 89 1.53 -3.46 -19.52
N ARG A 90 1.54 -4.54 -18.73
CA ARG A 90 2.79 -5.25 -18.38
C ARG A 90 3.50 -5.84 -19.61
N LYS A 91 2.78 -6.22 -20.63
CA LYS A 91 3.39 -6.66 -21.91
C LYS A 91 3.95 -5.50 -22.71
N GLU A 92 3.26 -4.37 -22.72
CA GLU A 92 3.66 -3.15 -23.42
C GLU A 92 4.85 -2.47 -22.73
N VAL A 93 4.87 -2.46 -21.39
CA VAL A 93 5.90 -1.82 -20.57
C VAL A 93 6.55 -2.89 -19.66
N PRO A 94 7.40 -3.77 -20.20
CA PRO A 94 8.00 -4.83 -19.41
C PRO A 94 8.93 -4.29 -18.32
N GLY A 95 8.96 -4.95 -17.16
CA GLY A 95 9.86 -4.59 -16.04
C GLY A 95 9.26 -3.61 -15.04
N ILE A 96 7.94 -3.34 -15.12
CA ILE A 96 7.16 -2.74 -14.03
C ILE A 96 6.12 -3.75 -13.56
N GLU A 97 5.88 -3.82 -12.25
CA GLU A 97 4.88 -4.70 -11.65
C GLU A 97 3.53 -3.96 -11.54
N LEU A 98 2.54 -4.39 -12.33
CA LEU A 98 1.20 -3.82 -12.30
C LEU A 98 0.21 -4.89 -11.86
N PHE A 99 -0.64 -4.56 -10.91
CA PHE A 99 -1.73 -5.41 -10.46
C PHE A 99 -3.05 -4.68 -10.69
N GLY A 100 -4.06 -5.43 -11.04
CA GLY A 100 -5.43 -4.96 -11.17
C GLY A 100 -6.35 -5.68 -10.19
N GLY A 101 -7.59 -5.34 -10.25
CA GLY A 101 -8.61 -5.92 -9.39
C GLY A 101 -10.01 -5.55 -9.83
N ILE A 102 -10.97 -5.81 -8.98
CA ILE A 102 -12.40 -5.56 -9.23
C ILE A 102 -13.04 -4.87 -8.04
N THR A 103 -13.80 -3.84 -8.31
CA THR A 103 -14.60 -3.12 -7.30
C THR A 103 -16.03 -3.63 -7.31
N GLN A 104 -16.58 -3.96 -6.15
CA GLN A 104 -17.90 -4.56 -6.00
C GLN A 104 -19.03 -3.51 -6.04
N ASP A 105 -18.94 -2.58 -7.01
CA ASP A 105 -19.98 -1.59 -7.29
C ASP A 105 -21.10 -2.16 -8.16
N LEU A 106 -22.20 -1.44 -8.33
CA LEU A 106 -23.39 -1.88 -9.10
C LEU A 106 -23.05 -2.25 -10.54
N ALA A 107 -22.07 -1.58 -11.17
CA ALA A 107 -21.66 -1.83 -12.54
C ALA A 107 -21.15 -3.27 -12.77
N VAL A 108 -20.60 -3.91 -11.75
CA VAL A 108 -20.17 -5.32 -11.81
C VAL A 108 -21.16 -6.28 -11.15
N GLY A 109 -22.35 -5.77 -10.74
CA GLY A 109 -23.41 -6.56 -10.13
C GLY A 109 -23.44 -6.53 -8.60
N GLY A 110 -22.77 -5.59 -7.95
CA GLY A 110 -22.65 -5.51 -6.50
C GLY A 110 -21.66 -6.54 -5.96
N ILE A 111 -21.97 -7.18 -4.81
CA ILE A 111 -21.18 -8.29 -4.28
C ILE A 111 -21.31 -9.50 -5.21
N ASN A 112 -20.37 -9.64 -6.13
CA ASN A 112 -20.42 -10.59 -7.23
C ASN A 112 -19.23 -11.56 -7.20
N LEU A 113 -19.39 -12.65 -6.48
CA LEU A 113 -18.36 -13.69 -6.34
C LEU A 113 -17.92 -14.28 -7.69
N GLU A 114 -18.86 -14.45 -8.65
CA GLU A 114 -18.51 -15.01 -9.97
C GLU A 114 -17.59 -14.07 -10.76
N ALA A 115 -17.84 -12.76 -10.72
CA ALA A 115 -16.95 -11.78 -11.34
C ALA A 115 -15.54 -11.81 -10.68
N VAL A 116 -15.46 -11.95 -9.36
CA VAL A 116 -14.18 -12.08 -8.63
C VAL A 116 -13.44 -13.36 -9.03
N LYS A 117 -14.13 -14.50 -9.16
CA LYS A 117 -13.52 -15.76 -9.64
C LYS A 117 -12.88 -15.60 -11.02
N HIS A 118 -13.55 -14.93 -11.93
CA HIS A 118 -13.04 -14.68 -13.28
C HIS A 118 -11.86 -13.70 -13.27
N MET A 119 -11.89 -12.66 -12.44
CA MET A 119 -10.80 -11.71 -12.26
C MET A 119 -9.53 -12.43 -11.72
N VAL A 120 -9.67 -13.26 -10.68
CA VAL A 120 -8.56 -14.02 -10.10
C VAL A 120 -7.99 -15.05 -11.09
N ALA A 121 -8.85 -15.67 -11.90
CA ALA A 121 -8.43 -16.62 -12.92
C ALA A 121 -7.79 -15.97 -14.17
N MET A 122 -7.75 -14.63 -14.23
CA MET A 122 -7.17 -13.91 -15.37
C MET A 122 -5.72 -14.33 -15.60
N LYS A 123 -5.40 -14.58 -16.88
CA LYS A 123 -4.06 -14.99 -17.29
C LYS A 123 -2.98 -14.04 -16.76
N GLY A 124 -1.95 -14.61 -16.16
CA GLY A 124 -0.82 -13.86 -15.61
C GLY A 124 -0.84 -13.75 -14.08
N GLY A 125 -2.01 -13.94 -13.43
CA GLY A 125 -2.14 -13.87 -11.97
C GLY A 125 -1.97 -12.44 -11.43
N TRP A 126 -2.36 -11.44 -12.21
CA TRP A 126 -2.21 -10.02 -11.84
C TRP A 126 -3.52 -9.35 -11.47
N GLY A 127 -4.64 -10.07 -11.54
CA GLY A 127 -5.90 -9.72 -10.91
C GLY A 127 -5.87 -10.19 -9.45
N ARG A 128 -5.58 -9.27 -8.52
CA ARG A 128 -5.34 -9.63 -7.12
C ARG A 128 -6.16 -8.87 -6.12
N ILE A 129 -6.71 -7.74 -6.48
CA ILE A 129 -7.36 -6.88 -5.52
C ILE A 129 -8.89 -6.94 -5.66
N VAL A 130 -9.55 -7.14 -4.55
CA VAL A 130 -11.01 -7.08 -4.45
C VAL A 130 -11.37 -5.94 -3.51
N TRP A 131 -11.84 -4.84 -4.08
CA TRP A 131 -12.43 -3.76 -3.28
C TRP A 131 -13.89 -4.05 -3.00
N LEU A 132 -14.31 -3.94 -1.76
CA LEU A 132 -15.71 -3.81 -1.42
C LEU A 132 -16.27 -2.53 -2.06
N PRO A 133 -17.61 -2.32 -2.06
CA PRO A 133 -18.22 -1.21 -2.78
C PRO A 133 -17.55 0.13 -2.51
N THR A 134 -17.42 0.94 -3.54
CA THR A 134 -16.85 2.28 -3.48
C THR A 134 -17.91 3.35 -3.67
N PHE A 135 -18.08 3.90 -4.85
CA PHE A 135 -19.08 4.97 -5.08
C PHE A 135 -20.51 4.50 -4.85
N ASP A 136 -20.77 3.21 -5.07
CA ASP A 136 -22.09 2.62 -4.82
C ASP A 136 -22.23 2.02 -3.42
N ALA A 137 -21.23 2.15 -2.52
CA ALA A 137 -21.38 1.76 -1.13
C ALA A 137 -22.52 2.55 -0.46
N GLU A 138 -23.34 1.89 0.37
CA GLU A 138 -24.43 2.57 1.11
C GLU A 138 -23.91 3.80 1.86
N ASN A 139 -22.74 3.69 2.50
CA ASN A 139 -22.06 4.79 3.19
C ASN A 139 -21.71 5.94 2.24
N ALA A 140 -21.13 5.65 1.07
CA ALA A 140 -20.74 6.67 0.09
C ALA A 140 -21.95 7.40 -0.50
N VAL A 141 -22.99 6.65 -0.87
CA VAL A 141 -24.24 7.23 -1.39
C VAL A 141 -24.89 8.15 -0.35
N LYS A 142 -25.00 7.71 0.89
CA LYS A 142 -25.54 8.52 2.00
C LYS A 142 -24.68 9.77 2.28
N TYR A 143 -23.34 9.62 2.28
CA TYR A 143 -22.42 10.74 2.46
C TYR A 143 -22.58 11.80 1.38
N ALA A 144 -22.73 11.38 0.13
CA ALA A 144 -23.01 12.27 -1.01
C ALA A 144 -24.44 12.83 -1.02
N LYS A 145 -25.29 12.50 -0.04
CA LYS A 145 -26.72 12.82 0.00
C LYS A 145 -27.49 12.33 -1.23
N GLY A 146 -27.01 11.26 -1.83
CA GLY A 146 -27.64 10.59 -2.96
C GLY A 146 -28.88 9.79 -2.50
N THR A 147 -29.77 9.55 -3.46
CA THR A 147 -30.99 8.72 -3.29
C THR A 147 -31.01 7.51 -4.25
N GLY A 148 -29.90 7.30 -4.95
CA GLY A 148 -29.74 6.21 -5.91
C GLY A 148 -29.68 4.84 -5.25
N PRO A 149 -29.69 3.77 -6.05
CA PRO A 149 -29.41 2.44 -5.54
C PRO A 149 -27.99 2.37 -4.97
N PHE A 150 -27.76 1.47 -4.05
CA PHE A 150 -26.47 1.23 -3.44
C PHE A 150 -26.26 -0.25 -3.14
N VAL A 151 -25.02 -0.62 -2.87
CA VAL A 151 -24.63 -1.96 -2.43
C VAL A 151 -24.42 -1.96 -0.92
N ARG A 152 -25.08 -2.88 -0.23
CA ARG A 152 -24.89 -3.13 1.20
C ARG A 152 -23.87 -4.22 1.42
N VAL A 153 -23.11 -4.08 2.50
CA VAL A 153 -22.21 -5.13 2.99
C VAL A 153 -22.69 -5.69 4.35
N SER A 154 -23.52 -4.93 5.06
CA SER A 154 -24.01 -5.31 6.38
C SER A 154 -25.49 -4.94 6.56
N GLU A 155 -26.15 -5.61 7.50
CA GLU A 155 -27.48 -5.26 8.00
C GLU A 155 -27.58 -5.60 9.49
N ASN A 156 -28.12 -4.65 10.28
CA ASN A 156 -28.28 -4.81 11.74
C ASN A 156 -26.99 -5.22 12.48
N GLY A 157 -25.83 -4.72 12.03
CA GLY A 157 -24.52 -5.02 12.62
C GLY A 157 -23.93 -6.38 12.25
N HIS A 158 -24.47 -7.06 11.24
CA HIS A 158 -23.97 -8.33 10.72
C HIS A 158 -23.65 -8.22 9.23
N LEU A 159 -22.54 -8.85 8.80
CA LEU A 159 -22.21 -8.93 7.38
C LEU A 159 -23.24 -9.79 6.63
N LEU A 160 -23.55 -9.38 5.41
CA LEU A 160 -24.48 -10.12 4.54
C LEU A 160 -23.87 -11.45 4.07
N PRO A 161 -24.71 -12.46 3.79
CA PRO A 161 -24.23 -13.78 3.36
C PRO A 161 -23.31 -13.74 2.14
N ASP A 162 -23.58 -12.86 1.17
CA ASP A 162 -22.77 -12.74 -0.04
C ASP A 162 -21.36 -12.19 0.27
N VAL A 163 -21.25 -11.26 1.22
CA VAL A 163 -19.96 -10.75 1.72
C VAL A 163 -19.19 -11.85 2.43
N LEU A 164 -19.86 -12.66 3.25
CA LEU A 164 -19.22 -13.79 3.94
C LEU A 164 -18.70 -14.83 2.94
N GLN A 165 -19.46 -15.14 1.88
CA GLN A 165 -19.04 -16.06 0.82
C GLN A 165 -17.83 -15.49 0.05
N LEU A 166 -17.80 -14.18 -0.21
CA LEU A 166 -16.67 -13.50 -0.83
C LEU A 166 -15.42 -13.60 0.04
N ILE A 167 -15.54 -13.33 1.33
CA ILE A 167 -14.42 -13.45 2.30
C ILE A 167 -13.92 -14.90 2.35
N ASP A 168 -14.81 -15.91 2.40
CA ASP A 168 -14.44 -17.33 2.38
C ASP A 168 -13.66 -17.71 1.10
N PHE A 169 -14.05 -17.15 -0.05
CA PHE A 169 -13.34 -17.36 -1.29
C PHE A 169 -11.94 -16.73 -1.23
N ILE A 170 -11.82 -15.50 -0.75
CA ILE A 170 -10.54 -14.79 -0.63
C ILE A 170 -9.61 -15.53 0.35
N ALA A 171 -10.12 -16.04 1.46
CA ALA A 171 -9.35 -16.80 2.43
C ALA A 171 -8.70 -18.08 1.83
N GLN A 172 -9.30 -18.65 0.77
CA GLN A 172 -8.77 -19.80 0.04
C GLN A 172 -7.76 -19.40 -1.07
N HIS A 173 -7.60 -18.11 -1.37
CA HIS A 173 -6.76 -17.56 -2.43
C HIS A 173 -5.73 -16.59 -1.82
N HIS A 174 -4.66 -17.14 -1.28
CA HIS A 174 -3.67 -16.43 -0.44
C HIS A 174 -2.87 -15.32 -1.16
N ASP A 175 -3.05 -15.11 -2.43
CA ASP A 175 -2.48 -14.01 -3.21
C ASP A 175 -3.50 -12.91 -3.55
N VAL A 176 -4.74 -13.04 -3.06
CA VAL A 176 -5.81 -12.05 -3.22
C VAL A 176 -5.88 -11.13 -2.01
N VAL A 177 -5.98 -9.85 -2.28
CA VAL A 177 -6.08 -8.78 -1.28
C VAL A 177 -7.54 -8.38 -1.15
N LEU A 178 -8.05 -8.33 0.07
CA LEU A 178 -9.34 -7.73 0.39
C LEU A 178 -9.16 -6.27 0.81
N GLU A 179 -9.80 -5.35 0.10
CA GLU A 179 -9.85 -3.94 0.47
C GLU A 179 -11.25 -3.48 0.85
N THR A 180 -11.35 -2.60 1.86
CA THR A 180 -12.65 -2.19 2.42
C THR A 180 -13.44 -1.23 1.53
N GLY A 181 -12.83 -0.59 0.53
CA GLY A 181 -13.53 0.37 -0.32
C GLY A 181 -14.05 1.60 0.45
N HIS A 182 -15.29 2.01 0.15
CA HIS A 182 -15.91 3.20 0.77
C HIS A 182 -17.02 2.84 1.78
N ILE A 183 -17.03 1.63 2.31
CA ILE A 183 -17.96 1.24 3.39
C ILE A 183 -17.71 2.09 4.64
N SER A 184 -18.63 2.11 5.59
CA SER A 184 -18.45 2.90 6.82
C SER A 184 -17.30 2.36 7.70
N ALA A 185 -16.81 3.19 8.61
CA ALA A 185 -15.77 2.77 9.55
C ALA A 185 -16.22 1.55 10.38
N GLU A 186 -17.48 1.52 10.82
CA GLU A 186 -18.06 0.41 11.56
C GLU A 186 -18.17 -0.87 10.73
N GLU A 187 -18.55 -0.75 9.45
CA GLU A 187 -18.56 -1.89 8.53
C GLU A 187 -17.13 -2.37 8.23
N GLY A 188 -16.17 -1.43 8.13
CA GLY A 188 -14.75 -1.75 8.00
C GLY A 188 -14.23 -2.59 9.17
N ASP A 189 -14.60 -2.23 10.42
CA ASP A 189 -14.25 -3.01 11.61
C ASP A 189 -14.83 -4.44 11.52
N LEU A 190 -16.11 -4.58 11.13
CA LEU A 190 -16.75 -5.89 10.96
C LEU A 190 -16.06 -6.73 9.88
N VAL A 191 -15.78 -6.15 8.72
CA VAL A 191 -15.15 -6.85 7.59
C VAL A 191 -13.75 -7.31 7.94
N VAL A 192 -12.93 -6.42 8.51
CA VAL A 192 -11.53 -6.74 8.86
C VAL A 192 -11.49 -7.84 9.90
N HIS A 193 -12.32 -7.74 10.95
CA HIS A 193 -12.39 -8.75 11.99
C HIS A 193 -12.82 -10.12 11.43
N GLU A 194 -13.91 -10.17 10.66
CA GLU A 194 -14.41 -11.42 10.07
C GLU A 194 -13.41 -12.03 9.07
N ALA A 195 -12.76 -11.20 8.23
CA ALA A 195 -11.74 -11.63 7.30
C ALA A 195 -10.53 -12.25 8.03
N HIS A 196 -10.06 -11.60 9.10
CA HIS A 196 -9.02 -12.14 9.97
C HIS A 196 -9.42 -13.51 10.57
N GLN A 197 -10.63 -13.62 11.14
CA GLN A 197 -11.13 -14.87 11.74
C GLN A 197 -11.24 -16.01 10.72
N ARG A 198 -11.53 -15.71 9.46
CA ARG A 198 -11.61 -16.68 8.36
C ARG A 198 -10.27 -16.98 7.70
N GLY A 199 -9.19 -16.31 8.12
CA GLY A 199 -7.83 -16.57 7.63
C GLY A 199 -7.45 -15.85 6.34
N VAL A 200 -8.11 -14.74 5.99
CA VAL A 200 -7.63 -13.85 4.93
C VAL A 200 -6.28 -13.27 5.33
N THR A 201 -5.27 -13.44 4.49
CA THR A 201 -3.89 -13.07 4.79
C THR A 201 -3.52 -11.65 4.40
N HIS A 202 -4.23 -11.08 3.43
CA HIS A 202 -3.94 -9.75 2.89
C HIS A 202 -5.19 -8.87 2.95
N ILE A 203 -5.22 -7.98 3.93
CA ILE A 203 -6.34 -7.06 4.17
C ILE A 203 -5.80 -5.64 4.17
N VAL A 204 -6.48 -4.73 3.47
CA VAL A 204 -6.16 -3.30 3.44
C VAL A 204 -7.41 -2.49 3.75
N VAL A 205 -7.29 -1.58 4.70
CA VAL A 205 -8.33 -0.55 4.93
C VAL A 205 -8.08 0.58 3.96
N THR A 206 -8.92 0.69 2.95
CA THR A 206 -8.82 1.67 1.87
C THR A 206 -8.95 3.10 2.41
N HIS A 207 -7.98 3.96 2.12
CA HIS A 207 -7.91 5.39 2.50
C HIS A 207 -8.62 5.74 3.82
N ALA A 208 -8.22 5.07 4.91
CA ALA A 208 -8.93 4.96 6.19
C ALA A 208 -9.46 6.28 6.77
N MET A 209 -8.73 7.38 6.66
CA MET A 209 -9.11 8.69 7.19
C MET A 209 -9.83 9.58 6.17
N ALA A 210 -9.84 9.23 4.88
CA ALA A 210 -10.52 10.00 3.85
C ALA A 210 -12.05 9.84 3.94
N ALA A 211 -12.79 10.81 3.40
CA ALA A 211 -14.23 10.66 3.23
C ALA A 211 -14.52 9.65 2.09
N PRO A 212 -15.57 8.85 2.22
CA PRO A 212 -16.59 8.85 3.28
C PRO A 212 -16.26 7.96 4.48
N VAL A 213 -15.13 7.24 4.50
CA VAL A 213 -14.76 6.21 5.48
C VAL A 213 -14.55 6.80 6.89
N ARG A 214 -13.57 7.70 7.06
CA ARG A 214 -13.32 8.46 8.29
C ARG A 214 -13.12 7.62 9.54
N MET A 215 -12.33 6.55 9.46
CA MET A 215 -11.93 5.76 10.64
C MET A 215 -11.22 6.63 11.67
N THR A 216 -11.50 6.37 12.92
CA THR A 216 -10.77 6.92 14.07
C THR A 216 -9.45 6.18 14.29
N ILE A 217 -8.50 6.80 15.01
CA ILE A 217 -7.23 6.14 15.36
C ILE A 217 -7.45 4.81 16.11
N PRO A 218 -8.35 4.72 17.14
CA PRO A 218 -8.64 3.44 17.78
C PRO A 218 -9.14 2.35 16.82
N GLN A 219 -9.99 2.68 15.86
CA GLN A 219 -10.48 1.73 14.86
C GLN A 219 -9.34 1.25 13.96
N MET A 220 -8.51 2.18 13.47
CA MET A 220 -7.32 1.82 12.68
C MET A 220 -6.34 0.92 13.46
N GLN A 221 -6.16 1.17 14.77
CA GLN A 221 -5.33 0.33 15.62
C GLN A 221 -5.93 -1.06 15.80
N ALA A 222 -7.24 -1.18 15.96
CA ALA A 222 -7.93 -2.48 16.04
C ALA A 222 -7.80 -3.26 14.72
N ALA A 223 -8.04 -2.61 13.58
CA ALA A 223 -7.85 -3.23 12.27
C ALA A 223 -6.40 -3.69 12.03
N ALA A 224 -5.41 -2.89 12.46
CA ALA A 224 -3.99 -3.26 12.37
C ALA A 224 -3.64 -4.45 13.29
N GLN A 225 -4.29 -4.61 14.44
CA GLN A 225 -4.14 -5.78 15.33
C GLN A 225 -4.72 -7.05 14.69
N ASP A 226 -5.79 -6.94 13.91
CA ASP A 226 -6.34 -8.02 13.10
C ASP A 226 -5.55 -8.25 11.79
N GLY A 227 -4.37 -7.62 11.65
CA GLY A 227 -3.43 -7.86 10.55
C GLY A 227 -3.67 -7.03 9.29
N ALA A 228 -4.62 -6.09 9.30
CA ALA A 228 -4.83 -5.22 8.15
C ALA A 228 -3.76 -4.14 8.03
N PHE A 229 -3.41 -3.79 6.80
CA PHE A 229 -2.70 -2.55 6.50
C PHE A 229 -3.68 -1.38 6.44
N ILE A 230 -3.27 -0.24 6.97
CA ILE A 230 -4.05 0.99 6.98
C ILE A 230 -3.50 1.92 5.90
N GLU A 231 -4.33 2.22 4.90
CA GLU A 231 -3.93 3.05 3.77
C GLU A 231 -4.19 4.53 4.03
N PHE A 232 -3.19 5.36 3.72
CA PHE A 232 -3.23 6.82 3.76
C PHE A 232 -2.97 7.36 2.35
N VAL A 233 -3.87 8.16 1.82
CA VAL A 233 -3.78 8.64 0.43
C VAL A 233 -3.54 10.13 0.33
N TYR A 234 -2.62 10.52 -0.58
CA TYR A 234 -2.27 11.93 -0.77
C TYR A 234 -3.46 12.76 -1.25
N GLY A 235 -4.30 12.16 -2.11
CA GLY A 235 -5.45 12.84 -2.69
C GLY A 235 -6.40 13.48 -1.69
N ALA A 236 -6.56 12.89 -0.50
CA ALA A 236 -7.43 13.40 0.55
C ALA A 236 -6.88 14.64 1.28
N THR A 237 -5.58 14.92 1.13
CA THR A 237 -4.91 16.08 1.77
C THR A 237 -4.82 17.30 0.86
N LEU A 238 -5.31 17.21 -0.37
CA LEU A 238 -5.19 18.23 -1.40
C LEU A 238 -6.55 18.86 -1.73
N GLY A 239 -6.48 19.97 -2.45
CA GLY A 239 -7.66 20.69 -2.90
C GLY A 239 -7.93 21.95 -2.08
N THR A 240 -9.05 22.61 -2.37
CA THR A 240 -9.45 23.85 -1.69
C THR A 240 -9.98 23.60 -0.27
N ASN A 241 -10.49 22.39 0.00
CA ASN A 241 -11.00 21.96 1.30
C ASN A 241 -10.55 20.52 1.58
N PRO A 242 -9.29 20.29 1.97
CA PRO A 242 -8.79 18.97 2.24
C PRO A 242 -9.56 18.28 3.38
N VAL A 243 -9.82 16.99 3.22
CA VAL A 243 -10.57 16.19 4.21
C VAL A 243 -9.75 15.95 5.46
N VAL A 244 -8.43 15.86 5.30
CA VAL A 244 -7.46 15.58 6.35
C VAL A 244 -6.14 16.29 6.03
N SER A 245 -5.41 16.71 7.06
CA SER A 245 -4.10 17.32 6.91
C SER A 245 -2.97 16.28 6.96
N ILE A 246 -1.80 16.61 6.39
CA ILE A 246 -0.59 15.79 6.50
C ILE A 246 -0.18 15.56 7.97
N SER A 247 -0.37 16.59 8.82
CA SER A 247 -0.08 16.49 10.26
C SER A 247 -0.97 15.46 10.97
N GLU A 248 -2.27 15.39 10.62
CA GLU A 248 -3.19 14.38 11.14
C GLU A 248 -2.79 12.98 10.67
N TYR A 249 -2.38 12.82 9.41
CA TYR A 249 -1.82 11.56 8.90
C TYR A 249 -0.56 11.15 9.66
N ALA A 250 0.39 12.07 9.85
CA ALA A 250 1.60 11.77 10.60
C ALA A 250 1.32 11.35 12.06
N LYS A 251 0.31 11.96 12.70
CA LYS A 251 -0.17 11.56 14.03
C LYS A 251 -0.75 10.15 14.00
N ALA A 252 -1.61 9.84 13.04
CA ALA A 252 -2.24 8.53 12.90
C ALA A 252 -1.22 7.44 12.58
N ILE A 253 -0.30 7.68 11.65
CA ILE A 253 0.80 6.75 11.29
C ILE A 253 1.64 6.41 12.53
N ARG A 254 2.00 7.41 13.36
CA ARG A 254 2.73 7.16 14.61
C ARG A 254 1.92 6.34 15.63
N ALA A 255 0.62 6.58 15.69
CA ALA A 255 -0.26 5.89 16.65
C ALA A 255 -0.57 4.44 16.23
N VAL A 256 -0.77 4.17 14.95
CA VAL A 256 -0.99 2.84 14.38
C VAL A 256 0.34 2.05 14.34
N GLY A 257 1.42 2.73 14.00
CA GLY A 257 2.73 2.15 13.76
C GLY A 257 3.01 1.95 12.26
N PRO A 258 4.14 2.47 11.74
CA PRO A 258 4.48 2.42 10.31
C PRO A 258 4.48 1.02 9.70
N LYS A 259 4.69 -0.02 10.52
CA LYS A 259 4.70 -1.43 10.07
C LYS A 259 3.34 -1.91 9.53
N SER A 260 2.25 -1.29 9.97
CA SER A 260 0.89 -1.62 9.54
C SER A 260 0.29 -0.53 8.65
N CYS A 261 1.09 0.38 8.09
CA CYS A 261 0.62 1.47 7.27
C CYS A 261 1.09 1.33 5.82
N LEU A 262 0.23 1.72 4.87
CA LEU A 262 0.55 1.97 3.48
C LEU A 262 0.36 3.45 3.19
N VAL A 263 1.15 4.01 2.31
CA VAL A 263 0.90 5.32 1.73
C VAL A 263 0.78 5.19 0.22
N ALA A 264 -0.23 5.83 -0.35
CA ALA A 264 -0.58 5.77 -1.76
C ALA A 264 -1.03 7.15 -2.25
N THR A 265 -1.29 7.31 -3.54
CA THR A 265 -1.69 8.63 -4.04
C THR A 265 -3.19 8.82 -4.13
N ASP A 266 -3.94 7.83 -4.57
CA ASP A 266 -5.34 7.98 -5.00
C ASP A 266 -5.48 9.10 -6.07
N PHE A 267 -4.50 9.12 -7.00
CA PHE A 267 -4.43 10.07 -8.10
C PHE A 267 -5.01 9.47 -9.38
N GLY A 268 -5.17 10.31 -10.39
CA GLY A 268 -5.65 9.96 -11.72
C GLY A 268 -6.99 10.61 -12.08
N ALA A 269 -7.74 11.16 -11.13
CA ALA A 269 -8.95 11.91 -11.44
C ALA A 269 -8.61 13.29 -12.02
N VAL A 270 -9.27 13.67 -13.12
CA VAL A 270 -9.22 15.04 -13.65
C VAL A 270 -9.95 15.97 -12.70
N GLN A 271 -9.24 16.98 -12.20
CA GLN A 271 -9.82 17.95 -11.29
C GLN A 271 -10.63 18.98 -12.07
N LYS A 272 -11.85 19.27 -11.60
CA LYS A 272 -12.72 20.29 -12.22
C LYS A 272 -12.56 21.62 -11.45
N PRO A 273 -12.52 22.78 -12.13
CA PRO A 273 -12.50 24.08 -11.46
C PRO A 273 -13.61 24.19 -10.39
N PRO A 274 -13.35 24.80 -9.23
CA PRO A 274 -12.16 25.60 -8.87
C PRO A 274 -10.96 24.78 -8.33
N GLU A 275 -11.04 23.44 -8.29
CA GLU A 275 -9.96 22.61 -7.76
C GLU A 275 -8.69 22.70 -8.62
N PRO A 276 -7.50 22.84 -8.01
CA PRO A 276 -6.24 22.86 -8.74
C PRO A 276 -5.96 21.47 -9.34
N GLN A 277 -5.33 21.46 -10.52
CA GLN A 277 -4.85 20.20 -11.09
C GLN A 277 -3.79 19.59 -10.16
N ARG A 278 -3.84 18.26 -10.03
CA ARG A 278 -2.85 17.49 -9.27
C ARG A 278 -1.63 17.18 -10.14
N PRO A 279 -0.43 17.01 -9.57
CA PRO A 279 0.68 16.43 -10.32
C PRO A 279 0.33 15.03 -10.80
N LEU A 280 1.05 14.52 -11.82
CA LEU A 280 0.92 13.12 -12.18
C LEU A 280 1.44 12.23 -11.04
N GLU A 281 0.93 11.01 -10.98
CA GLU A 281 1.09 10.10 -9.84
C GLU A 281 2.55 9.96 -9.37
N PRO A 282 3.56 9.61 -10.19
CA PRO A 282 4.90 9.41 -9.64
C PRO A 282 5.48 10.66 -8.95
N GLN A 283 5.23 11.86 -9.49
CA GLN A 283 5.68 13.09 -8.84
C GLN A 283 4.87 13.36 -7.56
N GLY A 284 3.55 13.20 -7.62
CA GLY A 284 2.70 13.36 -6.44
C GLY A 284 3.04 12.38 -5.33
N PHE A 285 3.45 11.17 -5.66
CA PHE A 285 3.90 10.21 -4.65
C PHE A 285 5.17 10.67 -3.93
N LEU A 286 6.16 11.19 -4.68
CA LEU A 286 7.36 11.78 -4.08
C LEU A 286 7.04 13.02 -3.23
N ASP A 287 6.10 13.84 -3.68
CA ASP A 287 5.63 15.02 -2.93
C ASP A 287 4.98 14.59 -1.60
N PHE A 288 4.17 13.53 -1.61
CA PHE A 288 3.57 12.97 -0.39
C PHE A 288 4.63 12.45 0.59
N MET A 289 5.57 11.65 0.10
CA MET A 289 6.70 11.17 0.91
C MET A 289 7.44 12.34 1.56
N THR A 290 7.69 13.40 0.79
CA THR A 290 8.36 14.61 1.26
C THR A 290 7.53 15.35 2.31
N ALA A 291 6.22 15.45 2.12
CA ALA A 291 5.32 16.09 3.07
C ALA A 291 5.26 15.34 4.40
N LEU A 292 5.17 14.01 4.39
CA LEU A 292 5.23 13.17 5.60
C LEU A 292 6.57 13.31 6.33
N ASN A 293 7.68 13.39 5.59
CA ASN A 293 9.00 13.59 6.20
C ASN A 293 9.12 14.95 6.89
N LYS A 294 8.56 16.02 6.31
CA LYS A 294 8.48 17.34 6.96
C LYS A 294 7.70 17.32 8.26
N GLU A 295 6.70 16.45 8.39
CA GLU A 295 5.93 16.20 9.61
C GLU A 295 6.64 15.23 10.59
N GLY A 296 7.90 14.87 10.31
CA GLY A 296 8.74 14.08 11.20
C GLY A 296 8.55 12.57 11.09
N ILE A 297 7.93 12.06 10.03
CA ILE A 297 8.01 10.62 9.71
C ILE A 297 9.39 10.35 9.14
N SER A 298 10.10 9.35 9.69
CA SER A 298 11.47 9.05 9.28
C SER A 298 11.55 8.52 7.84
N VAL A 299 12.67 8.74 7.16
CA VAL A 299 12.92 8.17 5.82
C VAL A 299 12.82 6.64 5.84
N ALA A 300 13.24 6.00 6.93
CA ALA A 300 13.13 4.55 7.10
C ALA A 300 11.66 4.10 7.15
N ASP A 301 10.81 4.80 7.91
CA ASP A 301 9.38 4.50 7.98
C ASP A 301 8.67 4.78 6.66
N ILE A 302 9.02 5.85 5.95
CA ILE A 302 8.49 6.15 4.62
C ILE A 302 8.88 5.04 3.65
N ASN A 303 10.14 4.61 3.60
CA ASN A 303 10.56 3.48 2.77
C ASN A 303 9.83 2.18 3.15
N LEU A 304 9.57 1.94 4.42
CA LEU A 304 8.78 0.81 4.88
C LEU A 304 7.35 0.85 4.27
N MET A 305 6.67 2.01 4.39
CA MET A 305 5.30 2.21 3.94
C MET A 305 5.12 2.32 2.42
N THR A 306 6.18 2.65 1.68
CA THR A 306 6.12 2.84 0.22
C THR A 306 6.78 1.71 -0.57
N LYS A 307 7.58 0.85 0.05
CA LYS A 307 8.34 -0.21 -0.64
C LYS A 307 8.08 -1.60 -0.05
N THR A 308 8.31 -1.76 1.25
CA THR A 308 8.20 -3.06 1.92
C THR A 308 6.74 -3.47 2.15
N ASN A 309 5.96 -2.62 2.79
CA ASN A 309 4.58 -2.93 3.15
C ASN A 309 3.68 -3.17 1.92
N PRO A 310 3.74 -2.36 0.84
CA PRO A 310 2.97 -2.66 -0.37
C PRO A 310 3.30 -4.02 -0.98
N ALA A 311 4.58 -4.41 -0.96
CA ALA A 311 4.97 -5.74 -1.41
C ALA A 311 4.37 -6.84 -0.51
N LEU A 312 4.45 -6.69 0.81
CA LEU A 312 3.86 -7.63 1.76
C LEU A 312 2.33 -7.71 1.61
N ALA A 313 1.65 -6.56 1.45
CA ALA A 313 0.21 -6.51 1.24
C ALA A 313 -0.23 -7.24 -0.05
N LEU A 314 0.64 -7.31 -1.07
CA LEU A 314 0.43 -8.07 -2.31
C LEU A 314 0.91 -9.52 -2.23
N GLY A 315 1.40 -9.99 -1.09
CA GLY A 315 2.00 -11.33 -0.98
C GLY A 315 3.33 -11.49 -1.73
N LEU A 316 4.02 -10.38 -2.02
CA LEU A 316 5.30 -10.38 -2.71
C LEU A 316 6.48 -10.34 -1.74
N LYS A 317 7.64 -10.73 -2.23
CA LYS A 317 8.90 -10.49 -1.50
C LYS A 317 9.20 -8.98 -1.52
N PRO A 318 9.55 -8.39 -0.37
CA PRO A 318 9.96 -6.99 -0.28
C PRO A 318 11.17 -6.62 -1.14
#